data_f3ece98ba7e2dc4f6d15376050a5a9b8
#
_entry.id   f3ece98ba7e2dc4f6d15376050a5a9b8
#
_cell.length_a   1.000
_cell.length_b   1.000
_cell.length_c   1.000
_cell.angle_alpha   90.00
_cell.angle_beta   90.00
_cell.angle_gamma   90.00
#
_symmetry.space_group_name_H-M   'P 1'
#
loop_
_entity.id
_entity.type
_entity.pdbx_description
1 polymer ?
#
loop_
_entity_poly.entity_id
_entity_poly.type
_entity_poly.pdbx_seq_one_letter_code
_entity_poly.pdbx_strand_id
1 'polypeptide(L)'
;DHCSFAWGLDETFSINPDGKGTTPQNITLQNCVIGQGLMTHSAGGLMQADYISLVGNFYCDNSTRNNKIKGINQYANNIVYNWSNGAYIMGGDSEGSSYVNIQSNLFINGPAKGGAAFTGGNADFHCYGVDNWQDRNMDGVFDPQEITDYNAATRESEPYDYPALKLNPGNDLLKTNLPTVGASLPYRDPVDYYMVDEVMSYGTKCALISNEETLIYGAPSTWKVYAGVK
;
A
#
# COMPACT_ATOMS: atom_id res chain seq x y z
N ASP A 1 5.65 13.54 -1.84
CA ASP A 1 6.92 12.86 -1.63
C ASP A 1 7.31 12.90 -0.16
N HIS A 2 7.71 11.74 0.42
CA HIS A 2 8.17 11.58 1.81
C HIS A 2 7.21 12.18 2.85
N CYS A 3 5.92 11.90 2.72
CA CYS A 3 4.88 12.27 3.68
C CYS A 3 4.39 11.04 4.42
N SER A 4 3.81 11.25 5.61
CA SER A 4 3.15 10.20 6.37
C SER A 4 1.69 10.56 6.58
N PHE A 5 0.80 9.63 6.26
CA PHE A 5 -0.65 9.73 6.38
C PHE A 5 -1.16 8.59 7.25
N ALA A 6 -1.89 8.90 8.30
CA ALA A 6 -2.42 7.89 9.20
C ALA A 6 -3.83 8.25 9.68
N TRP A 7 -4.56 7.23 10.21
CA TRP A 7 -5.81 7.37 10.93
C TRP A 7 -6.99 7.88 10.10
N GLY A 8 -7.00 7.52 8.81
CA GLY A 8 -8.17 7.76 7.97
C GLY A 8 -9.40 7.03 8.51
N LEU A 9 -10.55 7.70 8.55
CA LEU A 9 -11.83 7.10 8.95
C LEU A 9 -12.51 6.33 7.81
N ASP A 10 -12.04 6.55 6.58
CA ASP A 10 -12.35 5.85 5.34
C ASP A 10 -11.01 5.60 4.64
N GLU A 11 -10.82 6.00 3.39
CA GLU A 11 -9.49 5.92 2.78
C GLU A 11 -8.52 6.90 3.44
N THR A 12 -7.33 6.40 3.76
CA THR A 12 -6.27 7.23 4.35
C THR A 12 -5.71 8.24 3.33
N PHE A 13 -5.64 7.85 2.04
CA PHE A 13 -5.24 8.75 0.96
C PHE A 13 -5.84 8.32 -0.39
N SER A 14 -6.70 9.15 -1.00
CA SER A 14 -7.35 8.84 -2.27
C SER A 14 -7.16 9.91 -3.33
N ILE A 15 -7.20 9.50 -4.61
CA ILE A 15 -7.20 10.36 -5.78
C ILE A 15 -8.36 9.94 -6.69
N ASN A 16 -9.44 10.71 -6.69
CA ASN A 16 -10.67 10.38 -7.39
C ASN A 16 -11.22 11.57 -8.18
N PRO A 17 -12.01 11.32 -9.23
CA PRO A 17 -12.85 12.36 -9.84
C PRO A 17 -13.82 12.97 -8.83
N ASP A 18 -14.12 14.26 -8.99
CA ASP A 18 -15.05 14.98 -8.11
C ASP A 18 -16.54 14.75 -8.45
N GLY A 19 -16.83 13.98 -9.50
CA GLY A 19 -18.18 13.73 -9.99
C GLY A 19 -18.83 14.95 -10.67
N LYS A 20 -18.08 16.05 -10.88
CA LYS A 20 -18.56 17.30 -11.47
C LYS A 20 -17.91 17.61 -12.81
N GLY A 21 -17.29 16.61 -13.43
CA GLY A 21 -16.64 16.71 -14.73
C GLY A 21 -15.14 17.02 -14.68
N THR A 22 -14.54 17.10 -13.50
CA THR A 22 -13.09 17.23 -13.32
C THR A 22 -12.49 15.92 -12.87
N THR A 23 -11.46 15.45 -13.58
CA THR A 23 -10.69 14.28 -13.20
C THR A 23 -9.24 14.70 -12.96
N PRO A 24 -8.69 14.50 -11.77
CA PRO A 24 -7.28 14.76 -11.50
C PRO A 24 -6.42 13.79 -12.31
N GLN A 25 -5.27 14.25 -12.79
CA GLN A 25 -4.34 13.45 -13.58
C GLN A 25 -2.90 13.96 -13.46
N ASN A 26 -1.93 13.16 -13.91
CA ASN A 26 -0.51 13.48 -13.83
C ASN A 26 -0.03 13.71 -12.38
N ILE A 27 -0.43 12.82 -11.48
CA ILE A 27 -0.09 12.90 -10.05
C ILE A 27 0.87 11.77 -9.69
N THR A 28 1.91 12.11 -8.97
CA THR A 28 2.83 11.15 -8.38
C THR A 28 2.74 11.21 -6.86
N LEU A 29 2.48 10.07 -6.22
CA LEU A 29 2.65 9.85 -4.80
C LEU A 29 3.83 8.89 -4.61
N GLN A 30 4.90 9.39 -3.98
CA GLN A 30 6.10 8.56 -3.86
C GLN A 30 6.72 8.62 -2.46
N ASN A 31 7.31 7.49 -2.05
CA ASN A 31 8.06 7.35 -0.80
C ASN A 31 7.27 7.80 0.45
N CYS A 32 5.95 7.62 0.43
CA CYS A 32 5.07 8.00 1.54
C CYS A 32 4.70 6.78 2.40
N VAL A 33 4.39 7.03 3.67
CA VAL A 33 3.70 6.07 4.54
C VAL A 33 2.21 6.37 4.49
N ILE A 34 1.40 5.34 4.27
CA ILE A 34 -0.06 5.39 4.29
C ILE A 34 -0.54 4.25 5.20
N GLY A 35 -0.93 4.56 6.43
CA GLY A 35 -1.15 3.46 7.36
C GLY A 35 -2.16 3.71 8.47
N GLN A 36 -2.44 2.62 9.19
CA GLN A 36 -3.29 2.61 10.37
C GLN A 36 -4.67 3.24 10.14
N GLY A 37 -5.26 2.95 8.99
CA GLY A 37 -6.64 3.31 8.71
C GLY A 37 -7.57 2.77 9.79
N LEU A 38 -8.48 3.59 10.30
CA LEU A 38 -9.29 3.23 11.47
C LEU A 38 -10.45 2.30 11.09
N MET A 39 -10.64 1.24 11.86
CA MET A 39 -11.82 0.40 11.74
C MET A 39 -13.08 1.21 12.12
N THR A 40 -14.25 1.04 11.49
CA THR A 40 -14.68 -0.12 10.70
C THR A 40 -14.41 -0.03 9.19
N HIS A 41 -13.98 1.10 8.65
CA HIS A 41 -13.71 1.26 7.21
C HIS A 41 -12.23 1.61 6.97
N SER A 42 -11.35 0.82 7.51
CA SER A 42 -9.90 0.96 7.38
C SER A 42 -9.44 0.66 5.94
N ALA A 43 -9.18 1.71 5.17
CA ALA A 43 -8.73 1.59 3.78
C ALA A 43 -7.49 2.45 3.51
N GLY A 44 -6.56 1.93 2.70
CA GLY A 44 -5.34 2.65 2.31
C GLY A 44 -5.64 3.74 1.29
N GLY A 45 -6.31 3.41 0.18
CA GLY A 45 -6.63 4.42 -0.81
C GLY A 45 -7.45 3.93 -2.00
N LEU A 46 -8.19 4.85 -2.58
CA LEU A 46 -8.96 4.66 -3.80
C LEU A 46 -8.37 5.55 -4.90
N MET A 47 -7.86 4.94 -5.97
CA MET A 47 -7.20 5.61 -7.07
C MET A 47 -7.98 5.33 -8.35
N GLN A 48 -8.88 6.23 -8.72
CA GLN A 48 -9.78 6.09 -9.88
C GLN A 48 -9.60 7.24 -10.87
N ALA A 49 -8.36 7.58 -11.15
CA ALA A 49 -7.99 8.63 -12.08
C ALA A 49 -6.86 8.12 -12.99
N ASP A 50 -6.61 8.83 -14.10
CA ASP A 50 -5.60 8.45 -15.08
C ASP A 50 -4.26 9.14 -14.81
N TYR A 51 -3.19 8.50 -15.29
CA TYR A 51 -1.82 9.00 -15.20
C TYR A 51 -1.36 9.23 -13.76
N ILE A 52 -1.67 8.26 -12.89
CA ILE A 52 -1.23 8.26 -11.50
C ILE A 52 -0.02 7.34 -11.35
N SER A 53 1.03 7.82 -10.70
CA SER A 53 2.19 7.01 -10.33
C SER A 53 2.27 6.86 -8.81
N LEU A 54 2.17 5.62 -8.33
CA LEU A 54 2.31 5.24 -6.92
C LEU A 54 3.62 4.48 -6.77
N VAL A 55 4.66 5.15 -6.24
CA VAL A 55 6.02 4.64 -6.31
C VAL A 55 6.71 4.66 -4.95
N GLY A 56 7.21 3.51 -4.50
CA GLY A 56 8.03 3.44 -3.29
C GLY A 56 7.28 3.71 -1.99
N ASN A 57 5.94 3.63 -1.98
CA ASN A 57 5.15 3.89 -0.80
C ASN A 57 5.10 2.66 0.13
N PHE A 58 4.86 2.91 1.40
CA PHE A 58 4.63 1.89 2.41
C PHE A 58 3.19 1.98 2.93
N TYR A 59 2.40 0.96 2.64
CA TYR A 59 1.04 0.77 3.15
C TYR A 59 1.08 -0.19 4.32
N CYS A 60 0.61 0.24 5.48
CA CYS A 60 0.68 -0.54 6.71
C CYS A 60 -0.65 -0.49 7.46
N ASP A 61 -1.18 -1.65 7.86
CA ASP A 61 -2.35 -1.75 8.73
C ASP A 61 -3.62 -1.06 8.20
N ASN A 62 -3.81 -1.13 6.90
CA ASN A 62 -5.12 -0.81 6.32
C ASN A 62 -5.81 -2.13 5.97
N SER A 63 -7.02 -2.32 6.48
CA SER A 63 -7.80 -3.55 6.29
C SER A 63 -8.00 -3.89 4.81
N THR A 64 -8.11 -2.88 3.95
CA THR A 64 -8.38 -3.05 2.52
C THR A 64 -7.79 -1.92 1.68
N ARG A 65 -7.86 -2.06 0.36
CA ARG A 65 -7.52 -1.01 -0.61
C ARG A 65 -6.12 -0.40 -0.42
N ASN A 66 -5.09 -1.24 -0.50
CA ASN A 66 -3.69 -0.78 -0.46
C ASN A 66 -2.99 -0.77 -1.87
N ASN A 67 -3.58 -0.30 -3.00
CA ASN A 67 -4.82 0.46 -3.15
C ASN A 67 -5.91 -0.32 -3.91
N LYS A 68 -7.12 0.26 -4.06
CA LYS A 68 -8.06 -0.08 -5.14
C LYS A 68 -7.76 0.85 -6.33
N ILE A 69 -7.39 0.27 -7.46
CA ILE A 69 -6.89 1.02 -8.63
C ILE A 69 -7.78 0.81 -9.84
N LYS A 70 -8.00 1.91 -10.58
CA LYS A 70 -8.64 1.93 -11.88
C LYS A 70 -7.99 3.01 -12.75
N GLY A 71 -8.07 2.83 -14.08
CA GLY A 71 -7.56 3.79 -15.06
C GLY A 71 -6.10 3.51 -15.47
N ILE A 72 -5.40 4.55 -15.89
CA ILE A 72 -4.03 4.47 -16.44
C ILE A 72 -3.03 4.79 -15.33
N ASN A 73 -2.30 3.78 -14.85
CA ASN A 73 -1.52 3.93 -13.63
C ASN A 73 -0.21 3.13 -13.62
N GLN A 74 0.73 3.58 -12.79
CA GLN A 74 1.90 2.82 -12.37
C GLN A 74 1.83 2.52 -10.87
N TYR A 75 2.11 1.28 -10.49
CA TYR A 75 2.22 0.85 -9.10
C TYR A 75 3.54 0.10 -8.95
N ALA A 76 4.55 0.75 -8.39
CA ALA A 76 5.91 0.22 -8.42
C ALA A 76 6.68 0.45 -7.12
N ASN A 77 7.49 -0.52 -6.73
CA ASN A 77 8.33 -0.49 -5.52
C ASN A 77 7.57 -0.20 -4.22
N ASN A 78 6.27 -0.49 -4.16
CA ASN A 78 5.50 -0.32 -2.94
C ASN A 78 5.64 -1.53 -2.02
N ILE A 79 5.60 -1.27 -0.71
CA ILE A 79 5.52 -2.28 0.34
C ILE A 79 4.11 -2.24 0.92
N VAL A 80 3.47 -3.40 1.06
CA VAL A 80 2.15 -3.53 1.68
C VAL A 80 2.25 -4.54 2.83
N TYR A 81 1.88 -4.12 4.02
CA TYR A 81 1.89 -4.94 5.22
C TYR A 81 0.53 -5.00 5.90
N ASN A 82 0.12 -6.20 6.33
CA ASN A 82 -1.00 -6.49 7.21
C ASN A 82 -2.36 -5.93 6.76
N TRP A 83 -3.07 -6.72 5.99
CA TRP A 83 -4.45 -6.44 5.54
C TRP A 83 -5.39 -7.61 5.88
N SER A 84 -6.69 -7.40 5.81
CA SER A 84 -7.70 -8.46 6.00
C SER A 84 -8.53 -8.75 4.74
N ASN A 85 -9.00 -7.71 4.04
CA ASN A 85 -9.98 -7.85 2.96
C ASN A 85 -9.44 -7.59 1.54
N GLY A 86 -8.21 -7.14 1.41
CA GLY A 86 -7.59 -6.93 0.09
C GLY A 86 -6.40 -5.99 0.17
N ALA A 87 -5.26 -6.46 -0.30
CA ALA A 87 -4.09 -5.60 -0.45
C ALA A 87 -4.28 -4.71 -1.68
N TYR A 88 -3.91 -5.18 -2.86
CA TYR A 88 -4.15 -4.49 -4.12
C TYR A 88 -5.43 -4.99 -4.77
N ILE A 89 -6.39 -4.10 -4.99
CA ILE A 89 -7.67 -4.42 -5.63
C ILE A 89 -7.66 -3.91 -7.07
N MET A 90 -7.81 -4.82 -8.03
CA MET A 90 -7.74 -4.58 -9.47
C MET A 90 -9.11 -4.09 -10.00
N GLY A 91 -9.45 -2.84 -9.69
CA GLY A 91 -10.73 -2.27 -10.11
C GLY A 91 -11.94 -2.83 -9.36
N GLY A 92 -11.97 -4.13 -9.10
CA GLY A 92 -13.08 -4.79 -8.43
C GLY A 92 -14.40 -4.65 -9.21
N ASP A 93 -15.39 -4.01 -8.58
CA ASP A 93 -16.72 -3.73 -9.14
C ASP A 93 -16.80 -2.40 -9.94
N SER A 94 -15.68 -1.69 -10.11
CA SER A 94 -15.64 -0.43 -10.86
C SER A 94 -15.76 -0.66 -12.37
N GLU A 95 -16.59 0.14 -13.03
CA GLU A 95 -16.77 0.07 -14.49
C GLU A 95 -15.56 0.61 -15.26
N GLY A 96 -15.40 0.14 -16.50
CA GLY A 96 -14.40 0.58 -17.46
C GLY A 96 -13.05 -0.12 -17.32
N SER A 97 -12.24 0.00 -18.37
CA SER A 97 -10.95 -0.68 -18.48
C SER A 97 -9.85 0.04 -17.70
N SER A 98 -8.89 -0.72 -17.24
CA SER A 98 -7.66 -0.21 -16.60
C SER A 98 -6.44 -0.71 -17.35
N TYR A 99 -5.37 0.09 -17.34
CA TYR A 99 -4.09 -0.21 -18.01
C TYR A 99 -2.94 0.13 -17.06
N VAL A 100 -2.35 -0.89 -16.41
CA VAL A 100 -1.48 -0.66 -15.26
C VAL A 100 -0.15 -1.40 -15.40
N ASN A 101 0.95 -0.71 -15.10
CA ASN A 101 2.23 -1.35 -14.82
C ASN A 101 2.34 -1.63 -13.32
N ILE A 102 2.45 -2.92 -12.94
CA ILE A 102 2.58 -3.38 -11.56
C ILE A 102 3.94 -4.05 -11.40
N GLN A 103 4.92 -3.33 -10.85
CA GLN A 103 6.31 -3.74 -10.94
C GLN A 103 7.04 -3.67 -9.60
N SER A 104 7.75 -4.75 -9.28
CA SER A 104 8.71 -4.79 -8.16
C SER A 104 8.09 -4.37 -6.83
N ASN A 105 6.90 -4.91 -6.48
CA ASN A 105 6.24 -4.64 -5.22
C ASN A 105 6.40 -5.81 -4.23
N LEU A 106 6.30 -5.50 -2.93
CA LEU A 106 6.40 -6.45 -1.84
C LEU A 106 5.13 -6.43 -0.99
N PHE A 107 4.54 -7.58 -0.80
CA PHE A 107 3.37 -7.81 0.05
C PHE A 107 3.74 -8.75 1.19
N ILE A 108 3.47 -8.37 2.43
CA ILE A 108 3.74 -9.20 3.61
C ILE A 108 2.46 -9.32 4.42
N ASN A 109 1.95 -10.54 4.54
CA ASN A 109 0.79 -10.83 5.37
C ASN A 109 1.10 -10.61 6.85
N GLY A 110 0.12 -10.15 7.59
CA GLY A 110 0.24 -9.89 9.02
C GLY A 110 -0.93 -10.49 9.82
N PRO A 111 -1.01 -10.20 11.12
CA PRO A 111 -2.01 -10.77 12.03
C PRO A 111 -3.48 -10.58 11.61
N ALA A 112 -3.76 -9.64 10.72
CA ALA A 112 -5.09 -9.46 10.13
C ALA A 112 -5.49 -10.59 9.16
N LYS A 113 -4.54 -11.50 8.81
CA LYS A 113 -4.77 -12.73 8.04
C LYS A 113 -5.38 -12.51 6.66
N GLY A 114 -4.94 -11.49 5.96
CA GLY A 114 -5.30 -11.24 4.57
C GLY A 114 -4.90 -12.41 3.65
N GLY A 115 -5.57 -12.49 2.51
CA GLY A 115 -5.34 -13.53 1.51
C GLY A 115 -4.26 -13.16 0.49
N ALA A 116 -4.54 -13.42 -0.80
CA ALA A 116 -3.67 -13.07 -1.90
C ALA A 116 -3.45 -11.55 -2.00
N ALA A 117 -2.28 -11.17 -2.49
CA ALA A 117 -1.92 -9.76 -2.71
C ALA A 117 -2.87 -9.08 -3.71
N PHE A 118 -3.20 -9.77 -4.81
CA PHE A 118 -4.07 -9.26 -5.86
C PHE A 118 -5.48 -9.85 -5.76
N THR A 119 -6.49 -8.99 -5.81
CA THR A 119 -7.92 -9.36 -5.76
C THR A 119 -8.73 -8.48 -6.71
N GLY A 120 -9.97 -8.89 -7.01
CA GLY A 120 -10.90 -8.09 -7.82
C GLY A 120 -10.53 -7.95 -9.29
N GLY A 121 -9.63 -8.79 -9.80
CA GLY A 121 -9.26 -8.80 -11.20
C GLY A 121 -10.41 -9.30 -12.10
N ASN A 122 -10.46 -8.77 -13.31
CA ASN A 122 -11.37 -9.20 -14.37
C ASN A 122 -10.74 -8.92 -15.75
N ALA A 123 -11.43 -9.30 -16.82
CA ALA A 123 -10.92 -9.16 -18.18
C ALA A 123 -10.65 -7.71 -18.63
N ASP A 124 -11.30 -6.72 -17.99
CA ASP A 124 -11.14 -5.30 -18.31
C ASP A 124 -9.96 -4.66 -17.54
N PHE A 125 -9.37 -5.39 -16.61
CA PHE A 125 -8.17 -4.94 -15.92
C PHE A 125 -6.93 -5.49 -16.62
N HIS A 126 -6.28 -4.66 -17.43
CA HIS A 126 -5.07 -5.01 -18.17
C HIS A 126 -3.84 -4.62 -17.36
N CYS A 127 -2.91 -5.55 -17.15
CA CYS A 127 -1.71 -5.25 -16.40
C CYS A 127 -0.44 -5.92 -16.96
N TYR A 128 0.62 -5.13 -17.04
CA TYR A 128 1.97 -5.65 -17.09
C TYR A 128 2.48 -5.84 -15.66
N GLY A 129 2.70 -7.09 -15.26
CA GLY A 129 3.12 -7.41 -13.90
C GLY A 129 4.42 -8.22 -13.87
N VAL A 130 5.43 -7.72 -13.15
CA VAL A 130 6.74 -8.37 -13.04
C VAL A 130 7.38 -8.07 -11.68
N ASP A 131 8.14 -9.03 -11.16
CA ASP A 131 8.95 -8.89 -9.94
C ASP A 131 8.11 -8.45 -8.72
N ASN A 132 6.89 -8.99 -8.60
CA ASN A 132 6.03 -8.78 -7.43
C ASN A 132 6.12 -9.98 -6.49
N TRP A 133 6.27 -9.74 -5.20
CA TRP A 133 6.58 -10.76 -4.20
C TRP A 133 5.57 -10.74 -3.06
N GLN A 134 5.26 -11.93 -2.52
CA GLN A 134 4.41 -12.05 -1.33
C GLN A 134 5.00 -13.02 -0.32
N ASP A 135 5.10 -12.58 0.94
CA ASP A 135 5.34 -13.38 2.12
C ASP A 135 4.00 -13.65 2.82
N ARG A 136 3.58 -14.91 2.89
CA ARG A 136 2.21 -15.29 3.31
C ARG A 136 2.12 -15.99 4.64
N ASN A 137 3.21 -16.55 5.14
CA ASN A 137 3.17 -17.56 6.21
C ASN A 137 3.11 -16.97 7.62
N MET A 138 3.44 -15.70 7.81
CA MET A 138 3.36 -14.99 9.11
C MET A 138 4.16 -15.68 10.23
N ASP A 139 5.30 -16.28 9.91
CA ASP A 139 6.09 -17.10 10.84
C ASP A 139 7.30 -16.37 11.46
N GLY A 140 7.51 -15.11 11.08
CA GLY A 140 8.63 -14.30 11.55
C GLY A 140 9.91 -14.49 10.73
N VAL A 141 9.83 -15.17 9.60
CA VAL A 141 10.94 -15.37 8.66
C VAL A 141 10.61 -14.68 7.34
N PHE A 142 11.53 -13.92 6.80
CA PHE A 142 11.35 -13.27 5.50
C PHE A 142 11.71 -14.23 4.37
N ASP A 143 10.70 -14.88 3.78
CA ASP A 143 10.86 -15.85 2.69
C ASP A 143 9.83 -15.67 1.55
N PRO A 144 9.66 -14.45 1.00
CA PRO A 144 8.65 -14.14 0.02
C PRO A 144 8.78 -14.98 -1.24
N GLN A 145 7.65 -15.32 -1.86
CA GLN A 145 7.58 -15.99 -3.15
C GLN A 145 7.11 -15.02 -4.22
N GLU A 146 7.63 -15.18 -5.45
CA GLU A 146 7.20 -14.37 -6.57
C GLU A 146 5.72 -14.65 -6.92
N ILE A 147 4.95 -13.59 -7.15
CA ILE A 147 3.54 -13.68 -7.49
C ILE A 147 3.38 -13.96 -8.97
N THR A 148 2.76 -15.06 -9.30
CA THR A 148 2.44 -15.46 -10.68
C THR A 148 0.96 -15.35 -11.00
N ASP A 149 0.08 -15.31 -9.99
CA ASP A 149 -1.37 -15.19 -10.13
C ASP A 149 -1.82 -13.73 -9.95
N TYR A 150 -2.40 -13.16 -10.99
CA TYR A 150 -2.93 -11.79 -11.04
C TYR A 150 -4.47 -11.77 -11.07
N ASN A 151 -5.11 -12.76 -10.42
CA ASN A 151 -6.53 -12.77 -10.12
C ASN A 151 -7.45 -12.48 -11.32
N ALA A 152 -7.34 -13.25 -12.39
CA ALA A 152 -8.13 -13.12 -13.63
C ALA A 152 -7.98 -11.78 -14.39
N ALA A 153 -7.03 -10.93 -14.06
CA ALA A 153 -6.66 -9.77 -14.87
C ALA A 153 -6.06 -10.20 -16.21
N THR A 154 -6.29 -9.40 -17.24
CA THR A 154 -5.64 -9.59 -18.55
C THR A 154 -4.16 -9.23 -18.44
N ARG A 155 -3.28 -10.21 -18.66
CA ARG A 155 -1.81 -10.04 -18.57
C ARG A 155 -1.25 -9.56 -19.89
N GLU A 156 -0.50 -8.46 -19.82
CA GLU A 156 0.26 -7.94 -20.95
C GLU A 156 1.69 -8.47 -20.93
N SER A 157 2.27 -8.72 -22.12
CA SER A 157 3.64 -9.20 -22.27
C SER A 157 4.70 -8.10 -22.20
N GLU A 158 4.30 -6.86 -22.45
CA GLU A 158 5.17 -5.69 -22.47
C GLU A 158 4.58 -4.58 -21.59
N PRO A 159 5.42 -3.74 -20.98
CA PRO A 159 4.94 -2.62 -20.19
C PRO A 159 4.28 -1.56 -21.08
N TYR A 160 3.30 -0.86 -20.52
CA TYR A 160 2.79 0.36 -21.12
C TYR A 160 3.87 1.44 -21.11
N ASP A 161 3.84 2.31 -22.12
CA ASP A 161 4.80 3.43 -22.28
C ASP A 161 4.44 4.58 -21.32
N TYR A 162 4.78 4.38 -20.04
CA TYR A 162 4.66 5.36 -18.98
C TYR A 162 6.03 5.92 -18.60
N PRO A 163 6.11 7.01 -17.82
CA PRO A 163 7.38 7.57 -17.39
C PRO A 163 8.30 6.52 -16.77
N ALA A 164 9.54 6.46 -17.26
CA ALA A 164 10.51 5.47 -16.82
C ALA A 164 10.85 5.62 -15.33
N LEU A 165 10.86 4.51 -14.61
CA LEU A 165 11.21 4.45 -13.20
C LEU A 165 12.52 3.68 -13.01
N LYS A 166 13.32 4.13 -12.04
CA LYS A 166 14.44 3.34 -11.54
C LYS A 166 13.94 2.47 -10.41
N LEU A 167 13.74 1.18 -10.69
CA LEU A 167 13.19 0.24 -9.72
C LEU A 167 14.29 -0.50 -8.96
N ASN A 168 14.05 -0.73 -7.68
CA ASN A 168 14.76 -1.72 -6.87
C ASN A 168 14.06 -3.08 -7.02
N PRO A 169 14.78 -4.22 -6.83
CA PRO A 169 14.15 -5.54 -6.82
C PRO A 169 13.04 -5.62 -5.75
N GLY A 170 11.88 -6.20 -6.11
CA GLY A 170 10.72 -6.24 -5.21
C GLY A 170 11.00 -6.96 -3.89
N ASN A 171 11.79 -8.02 -3.90
CA ASN A 171 12.15 -8.77 -2.69
C ASN A 171 13.23 -8.09 -1.83
N ASP A 172 13.77 -6.93 -2.22
CA ASP A 172 14.81 -6.20 -1.46
C ASP A 172 14.31 -4.86 -0.89
N LEU A 173 13.01 -4.56 -1.02
CA LEU A 173 12.42 -3.27 -0.65
C LEU A 173 12.52 -2.94 0.83
N LEU A 174 12.55 -3.94 1.71
CA LEU A 174 12.75 -3.71 3.15
C LEU A 174 14.12 -3.10 3.45
N LYS A 175 15.12 -3.34 2.59
CA LYS A 175 16.46 -2.76 2.74
C LYS A 175 16.63 -1.46 1.95
N THR A 176 16.00 -1.37 0.79
CA THR A 176 16.26 -0.29 -0.17
C THR A 176 15.31 0.89 -0.02
N ASN A 177 14.03 0.63 0.26
CA ASN A 177 12.97 1.67 0.29
C ASN A 177 12.52 1.99 1.73
N LEU A 178 12.24 0.97 2.54
CA LEU A 178 11.69 1.16 3.89
C LEU A 178 12.49 2.12 4.79
N PRO A 179 13.83 2.18 4.76
CA PRO A 179 14.59 3.08 5.63
C PRO A 179 14.29 4.57 5.42
N THR A 180 13.87 4.97 4.22
CA THR A 180 13.69 6.38 3.85
C THR A 180 12.25 6.78 3.60
N VAL A 181 11.30 5.84 3.60
CA VAL A 181 9.89 6.11 3.31
C VAL A 181 9.25 6.98 4.41
N GLY A 182 8.25 7.77 4.04
CA GLY A 182 7.52 8.64 4.95
C GLY A 182 8.28 9.92 5.35
N ALA A 183 7.78 10.62 6.34
CA ALA A 183 8.40 11.82 6.90
C ALA A 183 9.62 11.45 7.78
N SER A 184 10.66 10.90 7.15
CA SER A 184 11.79 10.26 7.83
C SER A 184 12.91 11.23 8.23
N LEU A 185 12.92 12.46 7.75
CA LEU A 185 13.99 13.46 8.00
C LEU A 185 13.48 14.67 8.80
N PRO A 186 14.28 15.23 9.72
CA PRO A 186 15.63 14.77 10.13
C PRO A 186 15.61 13.51 10.98
N TYR A 187 14.47 13.12 11.52
CA TYR A 187 14.24 11.88 12.24
C TYR A 187 12.77 11.47 12.06
N ARG A 188 12.54 10.16 12.05
CA ARG A 188 11.21 9.55 11.94
C ARG A 188 10.43 9.74 13.24
N ASP A 189 9.15 10.06 13.15
CA ASP A 189 8.29 10.12 14.34
C ASP A 189 7.97 8.72 14.89
N PRO A 190 7.47 8.62 16.14
CA PRO A 190 7.16 7.34 16.75
C PRO A 190 6.08 6.52 16.05
N VAL A 191 5.09 7.12 15.41
CA VAL A 191 4.01 6.40 14.71
C VAL A 191 4.57 5.68 13.49
N ASP A 192 5.37 6.39 12.70
CA ASP A 192 6.07 5.80 11.56
C ASP A 192 7.07 4.72 11.99
N TYR A 193 7.80 4.93 13.10
CA TYR A 193 8.68 3.90 13.67
C TYR A 193 7.94 2.64 14.07
N TYR A 194 6.75 2.80 14.64
CA TYR A 194 5.92 1.67 15.03
C TYR A 194 5.57 0.81 13.80
N MET A 195 5.08 1.41 12.72
CA MET A 195 4.75 0.71 11.49
C MET A 195 5.97 0.02 10.85
N VAL A 196 7.14 0.67 10.89
CA VAL A 196 8.40 0.08 10.41
C VAL A 196 8.81 -1.13 11.26
N ASP A 197 8.69 -1.05 12.59
CA ASP A 197 8.98 -2.18 13.47
C ASP A 197 8.03 -3.37 13.25
N GLU A 198 6.77 -3.08 12.93
CA GLU A 198 5.77 -4.11 12.66
C GLU A 198 6.07 -4.89 11.39
N VAL A 199 6.33 -4.22 10.27
CA VAL A 199 6.67 -4.92 9.01
C VAL A 199 7.95 -5.73 9.14
N MET A 200 8.92 -5.27 9.94
CA MET A 200 10.15 -6.00 10.24
C MET A 200 9.95 -7.21 11.16
N SER A 201 8.76 -7.42 11.67
CA SER A 201 8.37 -8.63 12.38
C SER A 201 8.01 -9.81 11.46
N TYR A 202 7.98 -9.56 10.16
CA TYR A 202 7.66 -10.56 9.14
C TYR A 202 6.36 -11.31 9.44
N GLY A 203 5.30 -10.54 9.68
CA GLY A 203 3.95 -11.07 9.85
C GLY A 203 3.53 -11.45 11.27
N THR A 204 4.38 -11.27 12.28
CA THR A 204 4.05 -11.71 13.64
C THR A 204 3.46 -10.62 14.54
N LYS A 205 3.68 -9.35 14.22
CA LYS A 205 3.17 -8.21 15.00
C LYS A 205 2.04 -7.49 14.30
N CYS A 206 1.28 -6.75 15.07
CA CYS A 206 0.23 -5.80 14.78
C CYS A 206 -1.20 -6.33 14.73
N ALA A 207 -2.12 -5.39 14.90
CA ALA A 207 -3.55 -5.56 14.68
C ALA A 207 -4.13 -4.31 14.02
N LEU A 208 -5.25 -4.47 13.30
CA LEU A 208 -6.05 -3.33 12.84
C LEU A 208 -6.65 -2.60 14.05
N ILE A 209 -6.64 -1.29 14.05
CA ILE A 209 -7.06 -0.46 15.18
C ILE A 209 -8.39 0.25 14.89
N SER A 210 -9.17 0.51 15.96
CA SER A 210 -10.46 1.21 15.87
C SER A 210 -10.35 2.70 16.18
N ASN A 211 -9.31 3.10 16.86
CA ASN A 211 -8.97 4.47 17.17
C ASN A 211 -7.48 4.61 17.45
N GLU A 212 -6.96 5.81 17.28
CA GLU A 212 -5.54 6.15 17.47
C GLU A 212 -5.07 5.96 18.93
N GLU A 213 -5.97 6.06 19.89
CA GLU A 213 -5.65 5.87 21.31
C GLU A 213 -5.22 4.43 21.63
N THR A 214 -5.65 3.46 20.83
CA THR A 214 -5.27 2.05 20.99
C THR A 214 -3.76 1.86 20.92
N LEU A 215 -3.09 2.56 20.03
CA LEU A 215 -1.64 2.56 19.93
C LEU A 215 -0.97 3.32 21.06
N ILE A 216 -1.56 4.43 21.49
CA ILE A 216 -0.99 5.29 22.53
C ILE A 216 -0.95 4.57 23.88
N TYR A 217 -1.92 3.71 24.20
CA TYR A 217 -1.96 2.96 25.46
C TYR A 217 -0.88 1.87 25.55
N GLY A 218 -0.45 1.30 24.44
CA GLY A 218 0.68 0.34 24.38
C GLY A 218 2.04 0.99 24.15
N ALA A 219 2.07 2.28 23.85
CA ALA A 219 3.28 3.00 23.46
C ALA A 219 4.04 3.56 24.68
N PRO A 220 5.35 3.77 24.57
CA PRO A 220 6.11 4.52 25.57
C PRO A 220 5.47 5.90 25.85
N SER A 221 5.57 6.38 27.08
CA SER A 221 4.93 7.65 27.52
C SER A 221 5.33 8.87 26.65
N THR A 222 6.46 8.80 25.98
CA THR A 222 6.93 9.81 25.03
C THR A 222 6.03 9.95 23.80
N TRP A 223 5.31 8.92 23.38
CA TRP A 223 4.42 8.94 22.22
C TRP A 223 3.20 9.83 22.44
N LYS A 224 2.70 9.89 23.68
CA LYS A 224 1.55 10.75 24.05
C LYS A 224 1.81 12.22 23.77
N VAL A 225 3.07 12.65 23.85
CA VAL A 225 3.46 14.04 23.57
C VAL A 225 3.42 14.32 22.06
N TYR A 226 3.86 13.36 21.24
CA TYR A 226 3.92 13.52 19.79
C TYR A 226 2.55 13.37 19.11
N ALA A 227 1.66 12.56 19.64
CA ALA A 227 0.30 12.42 19.12
C ALA A 227 -0.62 13.61 19.49
N GLY A 228 -0.11 14.63 20.14
CA GLY A 228 -0.90 15.80 20.54
C GLY A 228 -1.92 15.52 21.65
N VAL A 229 -1.89 14.34 22.22
CA VAL A 229 -2.74 14.00 23.38
C VAL A 229 -2.14 14.63 24.63
N LYS A 230 -2.80 15.62 25.16
CA LYS A 230 -2.43 16.29 26.43
C LYS A 230 -2.84 15.47 27.65
#